data_d4c762185e8adb6fb20dbe1c2080687c
#
_entry.id   d4c762185e8adb6fb20dbe1c2080687c
#
_cell.length_a   1.000
_cell.length_b   1.000
_cell.length_c   1.000
_cell.angle_alpha   90.00
_cell.angle_beta   90.00
_cell.angle_gamma   90.00
#
_symmetry.space_group_name_H-M   'P 1'
#
loop_
_entity.id
_entity.type
_entity.pdbx_description
1 polymer ?
#
loop_
_entity_poly.entity_id
_entity_poly.type
_entity_poly.pdbx_seq_one_letter_code
_entity_poly.pdbx_strand_id
1 'polypeptide(L)'
;MGQIIPKDHLDNNGHRRFNSGLLELKMLIVVGLGNPGAQFNSSRHNVGFRFVDLLAKEHHIPLNDRRAKAVIGQGQISGHEVVIAKPRTFMNSSGEGIEYLLARFGSQPSDLIVVYDEMALPAGRIRLRASGSHAGHNGIRSIISVVQSEQFPRLRIGIGQPPYDGDTIPHVLGRFTKDEEPLIAQAVQDAVSAVVCM
;
A
#
# COMPACT_ATOMS: atom_id res chain seq x y z
N MET A 1 -12.06 46.91 8.79
CA MET A 1 -11.18 45.79 8.45
C MET A 1 -10.19 45.64 9.60
N GLY A 2 -10.48 44.80 10.56
CA GLY A 2 -9.64 44.54 11.75
C GLY A 2 -8.94 43.23 11.60
N GLN A 3 -7.63 43.23 11.52
CA GLN A 3 -6.80 42.02 11.61
C GLN A 3 -6.87 41.51 13.03
N ILE A 4 -7.34 40.26 13.19
CA ILE A 4 -7.27 39.51 14.46
C ILE A 4 -5.87 38.93 14.56
N ILE A 5 -5.06 39.49 15.47
CA ILE A 5 -3.76 38.97 15.84
C ILE A 5 -4.00 37.81 16.87
N PRO A 6 -3.51 36.59 16.66
CA PRO A 6 -3.64 35.52 17.65
C PRO A 6 -2.85 35.89 18.90
N LYS A 7 -3.47 35.75 20.08
CA LYS A 7 -2.79 35.91 21.37
C LYS A 7 -1.90 34.70 21.64
N ASP A 8 -0.61 34.96 21.78
CA ASP A 8 0.37 33.96 22.25
C ASP A 8 0.05 33.54 23.68
N HIS A 9 -0.22 32.26 23.90
CA HIS A 9 -0.30 31.67 25.22
C HIS A 9 1.03 30.98 25.54
N LEU A 10 1.74 31.46 26.55
CA LEU A 10 2.90 30.81 27.14
C LEU A 10 2.43 29.81 28.20
N ASP A 11 3.08 28.66 28.30
CA ASP A 11 2.89 27.74 29.43
C ASP A 11 3.61 28.25 30.70
N ASN A 12 3.32 27.62 31.83
CA ASN A 12 3.87 27.99 33.14
C ASN A 12 5.41 27.88 33.23
N ASN A 13 6.08 27.39 32.19
CA ASN A 13 7.53 27.24 32.06
C ASN A 13 8.15 28.14 30.99
N GLY A 14 7.37 29.09 30.43
CA GLY A 14 7.89 30.06 29.47
C GLY A 14 8.13 29.51 28.04
N HIS A 15 7.68 28.30 27.73
CA HIS A 15 7.79 27.74 26.39
C HIS A 15 6.58 28.10 25.54
N ARG A 16 6.83 28.58 24.33
CA ARG A 16 5.77 28.84 23.33
C ARG A 16 5.14 27.51 22.93
N ARG A 17 3.90 27.28 23.35
CA ARG A 17 3.06 26.26 22.72
C ARG A 17 2.60 26.82 21.37
N PHE A 18 3.21 26.38 20.32
CA PHE A 18 2.63 26.53 18.98
C PHE A 18 1.38 25.68 18.94
N ASN A 19 0.23 26.33 19.12
CA ASN A 19 -1.05 25.71 18.80
C ASN A 19 -1.15 25.70 17.27
N SER A 20 -0.47 24.76 16.64
CA SER A 20 -0.59 24.50 15.21
C SER A 20 -1.95 23.86 14.97
N GLY A 21 -2.97 24.66 14.82
CA GLY A 21 -4.21 24.31 14.12
C GLY A 21 -3.96 24.12 12.61
N LEU A 22 -2.76 23.68 12.24
CA LEU A 22 -2.46 23.07 10.97
C LEU A 22 -3.12 21.69 11.03
N LEU A 23 -4.13 21.48 10.20
CA LEU A 23 -4.54 20.16 9.77
C LEU A 23 -3.23 19.39 9.52
N GLU A 24 -2.88 18.45 10.41
CA GLU A 24 -1.83 17.48 10.12
C GLU A 24 -2.25 16.81 8.83
N LEU A 25 -1.60 17.17 7.74
CA LEU A 25 -1.77 16.48 6.46
C LEU A 25 -1.31 15.04 6.72
N LYS A 26 -2.27 14.17 6.96
CA LYS A 26 -2.01 12.76 7.20
C LYS A 26 -1.25 12.21 6.00
N MET A 27 -0.07 11.69 6.25
CA MET A 27 0.77 11.10 5.22
C MET A 27 0.15 9.78 4.77
N LEU A 28 -0.26 9.70 3.51
CA LEU A 28 -0.78 8.48 2.92
C LEU A 28 0.36 7.49 2.66
N ILE A 29 0.20 6.25 3.11
CA ILE A 29 1.17 5.18 2.88
C ILE A 29 0.57 4.16 1.92
N VAL A 30 1.09 4.09 0.71
CA VAL A 30 0.66 3.15 -0.34
C VAL A 30 1.62 1.96 -0.38
N VAL A 31 1.12 0.77 -0.07
CA VAL A 31 1.94 -0.44 0.03
C VAL A 31 1.47 -1.49 -0.96
N GLY A 32 2.34 -1.90 -1.86
CA GLY A 32 2.11 -3.09 -2.69
C GLY A 32 2.68 -4.34 -2.02
N LEU A 33 1.89 -5.41 -1.96
CA LEU A 33 2.33 -6.69 -1.41
C LEU A 33 3.01 -7.54 -2.48
N GLY A 34 3.94 -8.39 -2.03
CA GLY A 34 4.69 -9.33 -2.86
C GLY A 34 5.75 -10.07 -2.05
N ASN A 35 6.37 -11.07 -2.64
CA ASN A 35 7.50 -11.79 -2.07
C ASN A 35 8.83 -11.22 -2.59
N PRO A 36 9.83 -11.01 -1.73
CA PRO A 36 11.16 -10.58 -2.16
C PRO A 36 11.91 -11.73 -2.85
N GLY A 37 12.78 -11.37 -3.79
CA GLY A 37 13.65 -12.31 -4.52
C GLY A 37 13.29 -12.44 -5.99
N ALA A 38 14.32 -12.59 -6.83
CA ALA A 38 14.19 -12.58 -8.28
C ALA A 38 13.25 -13.70 -8.82
N GLN A 39 13.18 -14.83 -8.13
CA GLN A 39 12.33 -15.96 -8.49
C GLN A 39 10.83 -15.61 -8.42
N PHE A 40 10.43 -14.59 -7.65
CA PHE A 40 9.04 -14.17 -7.49
C PHE A 40 8.64 -12.97 -8.35
N ASN A 41 9.59 -12.32 -9.03
CA ASN A 41 9.33 -11.05 -9.75
C ASN A 41 8.17 -11.14 -10.76
N SER A 42 7.98 -12.31 -11.38
CA SER A 42 6.92 -12.53 -12.38
C SER A 42 5.72 -13.27 -11.82
N SER A 43 5.65 -13.53 -10.50
CA SER A 43 4.53 -14.25 -9.91
C SER A 43 3.27 -13.36 -9.84
N ARG A 44 2.08 -14.01 -9.90
CA ARG A 44 0.80 -13.32 -9.70
C ARG A 44 0.73 -12.62 -8.33
N HIS A 45 1.33 -13.25 -7.31
CA HIS A 45 1.38 -12.72 -5.94
C HIS A 45 2.18 -11.41 -5.83
N ASN A 46 3.00 -11.08 -6.83
CA ASN A 46 3.80 -9.84 -6.87
C ASN A 46 3.13 -8.71 -7.68
N VAL A 47 1.84 -8.83 -8.01
CA VAL A 47 1.14 -7.76 -8.74
C VAL A 47 1.12 -6.45 -7.95
N GLY A 48 1.09 -6.50 -6.59
CA GLY A 48 1.23 -5.32 -5.74
C GLY A 48 2.59 -4.64 -5.89
N PHE A 49 3.67 -5.41 -6.05
CA PHE A 49 5.00 -4.83 -6.35
C PHE A 49 5.03 -4.18 -7.72
N ARG A 50 4.44 -4.82 -8.75
CA ARG A 50 4.30 -4.24 -10.10
C ARG A 50 3.57 -2.90 -10.06
N PHE A 51 2.50 -2.81 -9.26
CA PHE A 51 1.77 -1.56 -9.05
C PHE A 51 2.66 -0.47 -8.44
N VAL A 52 3.40 -0.76 -7.37
CA VAL A 52 4.29 0.23 -6.73
C VAL A 52 5.40 0.67 -7.68
N ASP A 53 5.97 -0.24 -8.47
CA ASP A 53 7.01 0.10 -9.44
C ASP A 53 6.46 1.05 -10.53
N LEU A 54 5.23 0.83 -11.01
CA LEU A 54 4.59 1.70 -11.98
C LEU A 54 4.24 3.07 -11.37
N LEU A 55 3.64 3.10 -10.18
CA LEU A 55 3.32 4.34 -9.45
C LEU A 55 4.58 5.17 -9.21
N ALA A 56 5.66 4.53 -8.78
CA ALA A 56 6.97 5.17 -8.57
C ALA A 56 7.50 5.80 -9.86
N LYS A 57 7.41 5.07 -10.98
CA LYS A 57 7.88 5.53 -12.29
C LYS A 57 7.08 6.72 -12.80
N GLU A 58 5.75 6.66 -12.74
CA GLU A 58 4.87 7.71 -13.28
C GLU A 58 4.95 9.02 -12.49
N HIS A 59 5.14 8.92 -11.18
CA HIS A 59 5.25 10.09 -10.32
C HIS A 59 6.69 10.48 -9.96
N HIS A 60 7.69 9.88 -10.63
CA HIS A 60 9.11 10.17 -10.40
C HIS A 60 9.55 10.04 -8.94
N ILE A 61 8.96 9.09 -8.19
CA ILE A 61 9.28 8.83 -6.79
C ILE A 61 10.32 7.70 -6.72
N PRO A 62 11.58 7.97 -6.40
CA PRO A 62 12.62 6.95 -6.38
C PRO A 62 12.42 5.98 -5.20
N LEU A 63 12.40 4.67 -5.48
CA LEU A 63 12.41 3.61 -4.48
C LEU A 63 13.84 3.31 -4.00
N ASN A 64 14.47 4.27 -3.32
CA ASN A 64 15.89 4.26 -2.98
C ASN A 64 16.19 4.12 -1.48
N ASP A 65 15.22 4.30 -0.58
CA ASP A 65 15.39 4.07 0.86
C ASP A 65 15.16 2.58 1.18
N ARG A 66 16.27 1.82 1.19
CA ARG A 66 16.26 0.37 1.44
C ARG A 66 16.48 0.08 2.91
N ARG A 67 15.43 -0.30 3.61
CA ARG A 67 15.46 -0.67 5.03
C ARG A 67 15.34 -2.19 5.22
N ALA A 68 15.54 -2.65 6.45
CA ALA A 68 15.46 -4.08 6.75
C ALA A 68 14.08 -4.68 6.40
N LYS A 69 13.00 -3.94 6.67
CA LYS A 69 11.61 -4.42 6.50
C LYS A 69 10.90 -3.91 5.24
N ALA A 70 11.40 -2.86 4.57
CA ALA A 70 10.76 -2.29 3.38
C ALA A 70 11.75 -1.58 2.45
N VAL A 71 11.40 -1.50 1.16
CA VAL A 71 11.94 -0.52 0.21
C VAL A 71 10.93 0.61 0.12
N ILE A 72 11.38 1.85 0.27
CA ILE A 72 10.53 3.02 0.46
C ILE A 72 10.90 4.10 -0.55
N GLY A 73 9.90 4.76 -1.10
CA GLY A 73 9.99 6.04 -1.79
C GLY A 73 9.11 7.07 -1.11
N GLN A 74 9.55 8.32 -1.07
CA GLN A 74 8.77 9.45 -0.58
C GLN A 74 8.68 10.51 -1.66
N GLY A 75 7.52 11.11 -1.83
CA GLY A 75 7.28 12.11 -2.85
C GLY A 75 5.89 12.71 -2.77
N GLN A 76 5.45 13.34 -3.83
CA GLN A 76 4.14 13.95 -3.92
C GLN A 76 3.32 13.37 -5.06
N ILE A 77 2.03 13.13 -4.81
CA ILE A 77 1.04 12.74 -5.81
C ILE A 77 -0.14 13.72 -5.67
N SER A 78 -0.51 14.38 -6.77
CA SER A 78 -1.60 15.39 -6.79
C SER A 78 -1.46 16.46 -5.69
N GLY A 79 -0.23 16.85 -5.33
CA GLY A 79 0.04 17.86 -4.29
C GLY A 79 0.02 17.33 -2.86
N HIS A 80 -0.25 16.04 -2.64
CA HIS A 80 -0.22 15.40 -1.33
C HIS A 80 1.08 14.64 -1.11
N GLU A 81 1.66 14.73 0.08
CA GLU A 81 2.81 13.92 0.45
C GLU A 81 2.41 12.47 0.62
N VAL A 82 3.18 11.57 0.01
CA VAL A 82 2.93 10.13 0.03
C VAL A 82 4.20 9.35 0.30
N VAL A 83 4.02 8.23 0.98
CA VAL A 83 5.01 7.16 1.09
C VAL A 83 4.54 6.00 0.21
N ILE A 84 5.38 5.53 -0.68
CA ILE A 84 5.14 4.29 -1.42
C ILE A 84 6.13 3.23 -0.96
N ALA A 85 5.68 2.00 -0.79
CA ALA A 85 6.55 0.97 -0.22
C ALA A 85 6.29 -0.43 -0.75
N LYS A 86 7.37 -1.23 -0.77
CA LYS A 86 7.34 -2.69 -0.97
C LYS A 86 7.92 -3.36 0.28
N PRO A 87 7.17 -4.18 1.05
CA PRO A 87 7.73 -4.96 2.13
C PRO A 87 8.87 -5.86 1.64
N ARG A 88 9.90 -6.04 2.48
CA ARG A 88 11.01 -6.97 2.23
C ARG A 88 10.84 -8.29 2.99
N THR A 89 9.71 -8.46 3.63
CA THR A 89 9.28 -9.69 4.26
C THR A 89 8.60 -10.59 3.23
N PHE A 90 8.54 -11.91 3.50
CA PHE A 90 7.67 -12.77 2.71
C PHE A 90 6.20 -12.44 2.94
N MET A 91 5.34 -12.86 2.00
CA MET A 91 3.91 -12.53 2.00
C MET A 91 3.23 -12.83 3.35
N ASN A 92 3.49 -13.99 3.95
CA ASN A 92 2.93 -14.39 5.23
C ASN A 92 3.46 -13.60 6.45
N SER A 93 4.46 -12.75 6.27
CA SER A 93 5.03 -11.84 7.26
C SER A 93 4.87 -10.37 6.85
N SER A 94 3.95 -10.06 5.92
CA SER A 94 3.73 -8.67 5.46
C SER A 94 3.37 -7.71 6.59
N GLY A 95 2.71 -8.20 7.65
CA GLY A 95 2.37 -7.42 8.83
C GLY A 95 3.57 -6.75 9.49
N GLU A 96 4.72 -7.43 9.57
CA GLU A 96 5.96 -6.85 10.12
C GLU A 96 6.45 -5.63 9.30
N GLY A 97 6.30 -5.69 7.96
CA GLY A 97 6.63 -4.58 7.08
C GLY A 97 5.68 -3.40 7.27
N ILE A 98 4.38 -3.67 7.43
CA ILE A 98 3.37 -2.64 7.69
C ILE A 98 3.59 -1.98 9.06
N GLU A 99 3.77 -2.76 10.13
CA GLU A 99 4.04 -2.25 11.47
C GLU A 99 5.26 -1.31 11.47
N TYR A 100 6.34 -1.74 10.81
CA TYR A 100 7.53 -0.92 10.64
C TYR A 100 7.21 0.42 9.95
N LEU A 101 6.41 0.41 8.87
CA LEU A 101 6.04 1.62 8.15
C LEU A 101 5.18 2.54 9.00
N LEU A 102 4.15 2.02 9.67
CA LEU A 102 3.28 2.79 10.55
C LEU A 102 4.07 3.44 11.69
N ALA A 103 4.93 2.68 12.37
CA ALA A 103 5.78 3.20 13.44
C ALA A 103 6.77 4.27 12.93
N ARG A 104 7.37 4.06 11.76
CA ARG A 104 8.35 4.97 11.17
C ARG A 104 7.77 6.33 10.81
N PHE A 105 6.54 6.35 10.31
CA PHE A 105 5.88 7.57 9.83
C PHE A 105 4.82 8.12 10.80
N GLY A 106 4.69 7.52 12.00
CA GLY A 106 3.70 7.95 12.99
C GLY A 106 2.25 7.83 12.49
N SER A 107 1.99 6.87 11.59
CA SER A 107 0.71 6.71 10.89
C SER A 107 -0.14 5.60 11.52
N GLN A 108 -1.42 5.60 11.18
CA GLN A 108 -2.42 4.63 11.65
C GLN A 108 -2.86 3.71 10.49
N PRO A 109 -3.51 2.56 10.77
CA PRO A 109 -4.01 1.68 9.72
C PRO A 109 -4.95 2.36 8.71
N SER A 110 -5.72 3.36 9.12
CA SER A 110 -6.56 4.16 8.22
C SER A 110 -5.80 5.00 7.19
N ASP A 111 -4.50 5.23 7.42
CA ASP A 111 -3.63 6.01 6.54
C ASP A 111 -2.93 5.11 5.48
N LEU A 112 -3.23 3.79 5.50
CA LEU A 112 -2.71 2.83 4.52
C LEU A 112 -3.63 2.73 3.30
N ILE A 113 -3.01 2.47 2.15
CA ILE A 113 -3.66 1.77 1.02
C ILE A 113 -2.81 0.53 0.73
N VAL A 114 -3.40 -0.65 0.91
CA VAL A 114 -2.71 -1.92 0.64
C VAL A 114 -3.17 -2.48 -0.70
N VAL A 115 -2.23 -2.68 -1.63
CA VAL A 115 -2.47 -3.20 -2.98
C VAL A 115 -1.96 -4.63 -3.09
N TYR A 116 -2.84 -5.56 -3.52
CA TYR A 116 -2.52 -6.99 -3.57
C TYR A 116 -3.39 -7.76 -4.58
N ASP A 117 -3.04 -9.00 -4.81
CA ASP A 117 -3.74 -9.91 -5.70
C ASP A 117 -5.02 -10.50 -5.07
N GLU A 118 -6.05 -10.67 -5.89
CA GLU A 118 -7.35 -11.23 -5.48
C GLU A 118 -7.81 -12.33 -6.45
N MET A 119 -7.87 -13.57 -5.97
CA MET A 119 -8.31 -14.71 -6.78
C MET A 119 -9.82 -14.69 -7.09
N ALA A 120 -10.63 -14.16 -6.17
CA ALA A 120 -12.09 -14.09 -6.37
C ALA A 120 -12.52 -13.03 -7.41
N LEU A 121 -11.58 -12.27 -7.98
CA LEU A 121 -11.80 -11.35 -9.07
C LEU A 121 -11.24 -11.92 -10.38
N PRO A 122 -11.95 -11.83 -11.49
CA PRO A 122 -11.40 -12.16 -12.80
C PRO A 122 -10.09 -11.41 -13.07
N ALA A 123 -9.15 -12.04 -13.77
CA ALA A 123 -7.90 -11.41 -14.16
C ALA A 123 -8.15 -10.07 -14.87
N GLY A 124 -7.41 -9.04 -14.48
CA GLY A 124 -7.57 -7.70 -15.06
C GLY A 124 -8.68 -6.83 -14.43
N ARG A 125 -9.42 -7.32 -13.43
CA ARG A 125 -10.39 -6.49 -12.70
C ARG A 125 -9.77 -5.92 -11.44
N ILE A 126 -10.12 -4.67 -11.12
CA ILE A 126 -9.74 -4.04 -9.86
C ILE A 126 -10.95 -3.81 -8.95
N ARG A 127 -10.71 -3.76 -7.65
CA ARG A 127 -11.75 -3.46 -6.67
C ARG A 127 -11.18 -2.73 -5.45
N LEU A 128 -11.71 -1.55 -5.17
CA LEU A 128 -11.40 -0.78 -3.98
C LEU A 128 -12.34 -1.17 -2.83
N ARG A 129 -11.80 -1.25 -1.61
CA ARG A 129 -12.54 -1.49 -0.37
C ARG A 129 -11.95 -0.64 0.75
N ALA A 130 -12.81 -0.02 1.57
CA ALA A 130 -12.38 0.74 2.73
C ALA A 130 -11.88 -0.18 3.87
N SER A 131 -12.40 -1.40 3.96
CA SER A 131 -12.09 -2.37 5.02
C SER A 131 -12.49 -3.79 4.60
N GLY A 132 -12.27 -4.79 5.46
CA GLY A 132 -12.77 -6.15 5.29
C GLY A 132 -11.81 -7.23 5.79
N SER A 133 -12.28 -8.48 5.83
CA SER A 133 -11.50 -9.65 6.25
C SER A 133 -10.37 -9.97 5.26
N HIS A 134 -9.51 -10.92 5.64
CA HIS A 134 -8.40 -11.36 4.79
C HIS A 134 -8.83 -12.26 3.61
N ALA A 135 -10.04 -12.81 3.60
CA ALA A 135 -10.59 -13.67 2.54
C ALA A 135 -9.59 -14.77 2.04
N GLY A 136 -8.81 -15.34 2.94
CA GLY A 136 -7.79 -16.36 2.62
C GLY A 136 -6.41 -15.79 2.23
N HIS A 137 -6.27 -14.52 1.91
CA HIS A 137 -4.99 -13.94 1.48
C HIS A 137 -4.00 -13.82 2.65
N ASN A 138 -2.87 -14.55 2.57
CA ASN A 138 -1.90 -14.66 3.68
C ASN A 138 -1.27 -13.32 4.08
N GLY A 139 -0.98 -12.43 3.13
CA GLY A 139 -0.45 -11.09 3.41
C GLY A 139 -1.43 -10.24 4.22
N ILE A 140 -2.70 -10.24 3.82
CA ILE A 140 -3.75 -9.49 4.53
C ILE A 140 -4.00 -10.10 5.92
N ARG A 141 -3.98 -11.44 6.05
CA ARG A 141 -4.06 -12.11 7.34
C ARG A 141 -2.94 -11.68 8.27
N SER A 142 -1.69 -11.64 7.77
CA SER A 142 -0.52 -11.18 8.51
C SER A 142 -0.66 -9.72 8.95
N ILE A 143 -1.13 -8.83 8.07
CA ILE A 143 -1.35 -7.43 8.39
C ILE A 143 -2.40 -7.30 9.50
N ILE A 144 -3.59 -7.89 9.34
CA ILE A 144 -4.66 -7.84 10.35
C ILE A 144 -4.18 -8.36 11.70
N SER A 145 -3.41 -9.46 11.72
CA SER A 145 -2.87 -10.04 12.95
C SER A 145 -1.93 -9.10 13.69
N VAL A 146 -1.13 -8.30 12.98
CA VAL A 146 -0.14 -7.40 13.58
C VAL A 146 -0.75 -6.06 13.96
N VAL A 147 -1.53 -5.44 13.05
CA VAL A 147 -2.14 -4.13 13.31
C VAL A 147 -3.42 -4.21 14.14
N GLN A 148 -3.94 -5.42 14.40
CA GLN A 148 -5.17 -5.69 15.17
C GLN A 148 -6.39 -4.92 14.66
N SER A 149 -6.47 -4.71 13.32
CA SER A 149 -7.55 -3.95 12.68
C SER A 149 -7.79 -4.45 11.26
N GLU A 150 -9.05 -4.46 10.85
CA GLU A 150 -9.49 -4.63 9.46
C GLU A 150 -9.78 -3.29 8.78
N GLN A 151 -9.69 -2.19 9.51
CA GLN A 151 -10.08 -0.84 9.07
C GLN A 151 -8.91 -0.15 8.38
N PHE A 152 -8.54 -0.63 7.19
CA PHE A 152 -7.60 0.03 6.29
C PHE A 152 -8.05 -0.13 4.84
N PRO A 153 -7.90 0.91 4.02
CA PRO A 153 -8.18 0.87 2.59
C PRO A 153 -7.33 -0.16 1.85
N ARG A 154 -7.94 -0.82 0.89
CA ARG A 154 -7.29 -1.83 0.07
C ARG A 154 -7.75 -1.78 -1.37
N LEU A 155 -6.80 -1.92 -2.28
CA LEU A 155 -7.04 -2.06 -3.69
C LEU A 155 -6.67 -3.49 -4.11
N ARG A 156 -7.64 -4.23 -4.61
CA ARG A 156 -7.51 -5.62 -5.03
C ARG A 156 -7.33 -5.68 -6.54
N ILE A 157 -6.33 -6.40 -7.02
CA ILE A 157 -6.11 -6.65 -8.44
C ILE A 157 -6.43 -8.10 -8.71
N GLY A 158 -7.43 -8.35 -9.54
CA GLY A 158 -7.88 -9.69 -9.90
C GLY A 158 -6.82 -10.46 -10.67
N ILE A 159 -6.57 -11.69 -10.21
CA ILE A 159 -5.65 -12.63 -10.85
C ILE A 159 -6.35 -13.91 -11.33
N GLY A 160 -7.69 -13.98 -11.17
CA GLY A 160 -8.49 -15.17 -11.47
C GLY A 160 -8.27 -16.30 -10.49
N GLN A 161 -9.12 -17.33 -10.59
CA GLN A 161 -9.03 -18.55 -9.78
C GLN A 161 -8.09 -19.56 -10.44
N PRO A 162 -7.48 -20.45 -9.64
CA PRO A 162 -6.76 -21.60 -10.21
C PRO A 162 -7.70 -22.50 -11.03
N PRO A 163 -7.19 -23.16 -12.06
CA PRO A 163 -8.03 -24.02 -12.93
C PRO A 163 -8.56 -25.26 -12.19
N TYR A 164 -7.92 -25.67 -11.11
CA TYR A 164 -8.32 -26.83 -10.30
C TYR A 164 -8.37 -26.46 -8.82
N ASP A 165 -9.30 -27.06 -8.09
CA ASP A 165 -9.40 -26.93 -6.65
C ASP A 165 -8.12 -27.44 -5.96
N GLY A 166 -7.59 -26.67 -5.01
CA GLY A 166 -6.35 -27.00 -4.29
C GLY A 166 -5.08 -26.38 -4.86
N ASP A 167 -5.08 -25.87 -6.09
CA ASP A 167 -3.88 -25.29 -6.73
C ASP A 167 -3.60 -23.84 -6.37
N THR A 168 -4.09 -23.36 -5.23
CA THR A 168 -3.92 -21.97 -4.79
C THR A 168 -2.46 -21.54 -4.76
N ILE A 169 -1.58 -22.32 -4.12
CA ILE A 169 -0.15 -21.95 -3.98
C ILE A 169 0.56 -21.93 -5.34
N PRO A 170 0.47 -22.98 -6.19
CA PRO A 170 1.03 -22.95 -7.54
C PRO A 170 0.48 -21.78 -8.39
N HIS A 171 -0.82 -21.47 -8.26
CA HIS A 171 -1.44 -20.38 -9.00
C HIS A 171 -0.85 -19.00 -8.62
N VAL A 172 -0.84 -18.65 -7.34
CA VAL A 172 -0.34 -17.33 -6.90
C VAL A 172 1.17 -17.16 -7.10
N LEU A 173 1.95 -18.25 -6.99
CA LEU A 173 3.39 -18.22 -7.26
C LEU A 173 3.72 -18.39 -8.75
N GLY A 174 2.76 -18.81 -9.56
CA GLY A 174 2.88 -18.95 -11.01
C GLY A 174 2.91 -17.58 -11.72
N ARG A 175 3.30 -17.64 -13.00
CA ARG A 175 3.31 -16.47 -13.89
C ARG A 175 1.95 -16.26 -14.54
N PHE A 176 1.66 -15.05 -14.95
CA PHE A 176 0.55 -14.78 -15.86
C PHE A 176 0.83 -15.42 -17.22
N THR A 177 -0.22 -15.87 -17.89
CA THR A 177 -0.14 -16.34 -19.29
C THR A 177 0.06 -15.16 -20.23
N LYS A 178 0.39 -15.45 -21.49
CA LYS A 178 0.54 -14.40 -22.53
C LYS A 178 -0.76 -13.63 -22.75
N ASP A 179 -1.90 -14.28 -22.56
CA ASP A 179 -3.21 -13.64 -22.75
C ASP A 179 -3.65 -12.83 -21.52
N GLU A 180 -3.20 -13.22 -20.32
CA GLU A 180 -3.47 -12.49 -19.10
C GLU A 180 -2.59 -11.24 -18.93
N GLU A 181 -1.33 -11.27 -19.40
CA GLU A 181 -0.38 -10.16 -19.21
C GLU A 181 -0.91 -8.79 -19.66
N PRO A 182 -1.54 -8.63 -20.83
CA PRO A 182 -2.12 -7.34 -21.24
C PRO A 182 -3.24 -6.88 -20.30
N LEU A 183 -4.08 -7.80 -19.82
CA LEU A 183 -5.17 -7.50 -18.89
C LEU A 183 -4.62 -7.03 -17.54
N ILE A 184 -3.58 -7.67 -17.05
CA ILE A 184 -2.93 -7.31 -15.79
C ILE A 184 -2.18 -5.98 -15.92
N ALA A 185 -1.51 -5.74 -17.05
CA ALA A 185 -0.84 -4.47 -17.29
C ALA A 185 -1.86 -3.30 -17.26
N GLN A 186 -3.02 -3.47 -17.91
CA GLN A 186 -4.10 -2.48 -17.87
C GLN A 186 -4.66 -2.32 -16.45
N ALA A 187 -4.91 -3.42 -15.72
CA ALA A 187 -5.42 -3.35 -14.35
C ALA A 187 -4.45 -2.64 -13.39
N VAL A 188 -3.14 -2.84 -13.56
CA VAL A 188 -2.12 -2.12 -12.78
C VAL A 188 -2.15 -0.62 -13.11
N GLN A 189 -2.32 -0.25 -14.39
CA GLN A 189 -2.48 1.14 -14.82
C GLN A 189 -3.75 1.78 -14.23
N ASP A 190 -4.89 1.07 -14.30
CA ASP A 190 -6.15 1.53 -13.73
C ASP A 190 -6.05 1.67 -12.20
N ALA A 191 -5.31 0.77 -11.54
CA ALA A 191 -5.05 0.82 -10.11
C ALA A 191 -4.22 2.07 -9.72
N VAL A 192 -3.20 2.43 -10.52
CA VAL A 192 -2.43 3.67 -10.31
C VAL A 192 -3.35 4.87 -10.44
N SER A 193 -4.15 4.94 -11.51
CA SER A 193 -5.11 6.04 -11.71
C SER A 193 -6.12 6.14 -10.56
N ALA A 194 -6.62 5.00 -10.04
CA ALA A 194 -7.55 4.97 -8.93
C ALA A 194 -6.95 5.52 -7.62
N VAL A 195 -5.68 5.22 -7.33
CA VAL A 195 -4.99 5.73 -6.13
C VAL A 195 -4.71 7.23 -6.26
N VAL A 196 -4.38 7.72 -7.44
CA VAL A 196 -4.13 9.14 -7.69
C VAL A 196 -5.40 10.00 -7.51
N CYS A 197 -6.58 9.40 -7.68
CA CYS A 197 -7.88 10.07 -7.54
C CYS A 197 -8.46 10.03 -6.10
N MET A 198 -7.77 9.36 -5.15
CA MET A 198 -8.23 9.24 -3.75
C MET A 198 -7.78 10.43 -2.89
#